data_2bbccb07a895e0f8ffddd77e13050b02
#
_entry.id   2bbccb07a895e0f8ffddd77e13050b02
#
_cell.length_a   1.000
_cell.length_b   1.000
_cell.length_c   1.000
_cell.angle_alpha   90.00
_cell.angle_beta   90.00
_cell.angle_gamma   90.00
#
_symmetry.space_group_name_H-M   'P 1'
#
loop_
_entity.id
_entity.type
_entity.pdbx_description
1 polymer ?
#
loop_
_entity_poly.entity_id
_entity_poly.type
_entity_poly.pdbx_seq_one_letter_code
_entity_poly.pdbx_strand_id
1 'polypeptide(L)'
;MQNYLTADNLTVGYRGKPILSDISMNIRRGSIVTLIGPNGAGKSTILKSIIRELSPLGGSVFLDGTALEDYSDPDFAKKTAVVMTGRPDPELMTCFDVAAAGRYPYTGRFGILSKEDKKKVMDALEMVRCESLADVLFQNTSD
;
A
#
# COMPACT_ATOMS: atom_id res chain seq x y z
N MET A 1 12.76 13.52 -16.37
CA MET A 1 11.66 12.66 -15.86
C MET A 1 11.80 12.58 -14.36
N GLN A 2 10.74 12.89 -13.63
CA GLN A 2 10.80 12.94 -12.16
C GLN A 2 10.66 11.54 -11.56
N ASN A 3 11.52 11.22 -10.56
CA ASN A 3 11.37 10.00 -9.78
C ASN A 3 10.12 10.10 -8.91
N TYR A 4 9.38 9.00 -8.81
CA TYR A 4 8.21 8.90 -7.93
C TYR A 4 8.59 8.41 -6.54
N LEU A 5 9.52 7.45 -6.49
CA LEU A 5 10.09 6.97 -5.23
C LEU A 5 11.61 6.98 -5.35
N THR A 6 12.27 7.51 -4.33
CA THR A 6 13.74 7.49 -4.19
C THR A 6 14.08 6.95 -2.82
N ALA A 7 15.03 6.03 -2.75
CA ALA A 7 15.65 5.61 -1.50
C ALA A 7 17.13 5.96 -1.56
N ASP A 8 17.62 6.63 -0.52
CA ASP A 8 19.00 7.09 -0.41
C ASP A 8 19.67 6.45 0.80
N ASN A 9 20.69 5.61 0.56
CA ASN A 9 21.47 4.89 1.58
C ASN A 9 20.60 4.18 2.62
N LEU A 10 19.46 3.64 2.18
CA LEU A 10 18.47 3.01 3.03
C LEU A 10 19.05 1.77 3.72
N THR A 11 18.95 1.72 5.03
CA THR A 11 19.29 0.57 5.87
C THR A 11 18.02 0.04 6.52
N VAL A 12 17.71 -1.24 6.30
CA VAL A 12 16.50 -1.88 6.82
C VAL A 12 16.84 -3.11 7.66
N GLY A 13 16.03 -3.35 8.68
CA GLY A 13 16.25 -4.47 9.59
C GLY A 13 15.27 -4.47 10.75
N TYR A 14 15.45 -5.38 11.69
CA TYR A 14 14.57 -5.55 12.85
C TYR A 14 15.34 -5.37 14.15
N ARG A 15 14.74 -4.70 15.14
CA ARG A 15 15.28 -4.54 16.50
C ARG A 15 16.71 -3.99 16.50
N GLY A 16 17.01 -3.01 15.64
CA GLY A 16 18.33 -2.41 15.52
C GLY A 16 19.38 -3.26 14.80
N LYS A 17 19.03 -4.44 14.30
CA LYS A 17 19.93 -5.30 13.53
C LYS A 17 19.67 -5.12 12.04
N PRO A 18 20.63 -4.60 11.25
CA PRO A 18 20.46 -4.44 9.82
C PRO A 18 20.40 -5.80 9.12
N ILE A 19 19.51 -5.92 8.15
CA ILE A 19 19.43 -7.05 7.19
C ILE A 19 20.05 -6.62 5.87
N LEU A 20 19.76 -5.40 5.45
CA LEU A 20 20.32 -4.79 4.24
C LEU A 20 20.72 -3.35 4.56
N SER A 21 21.82 -2.92 4.00
CA SER A 21 22.36 -1.56 4.15
C SER A 21 22.70 -0.97 2.77
N ASP A 22 22.84 0.34 2.74
CA ASP A 22 23.30 1.10 1.58
C ASP A 22 22.46 0.90 0.31
N ILE A 23 21.13 0.70 0.49
CA ILE A 23 20.22 0.53 -0.63
C ILE A 23 19.90 1.90 -1.21
N SER A 24 20.27 2.13 -2.46
CA SER A 24 19.87 3.32 -3.20
C SER A 24 19.11 2.92 -4.46
N MET A 25 17.92 3.48 -4.65
CA MET A 25 17.07 3.19 -5.79
C MET A 25 16.26 4.41 -6.22
N ASN A 26 15.97 4.46 -7.51
CA ASN A 26 15.13 5.48 -8.11
C ASN A 26 14.05 4.82 -8.97
N ILE A 27 12.81 5.01 -8.58
CA ILE A 27 11.63 4.48 -9.29
C ILE A 27 10.88 5.63 -9.95
N ARG A 28 10.70 5.54 -11.26
CA ARG A 28 9.98 6.54 -12.03
C ARG A 28 8.48 6.32 -11.95
N ARG A 29 7.71 7.39 -12.07
CA ARG A 29 6.25 7.28 -12.19
C ARG A 29 5.87 6.43 -13.41
N GLY A 30 4.90 5.52 -13.22
CA GLY A 30 4.42 4.63 -14.28
C GLY A 30 5.32 3.43 -14.60
N SER A 31 6.42 3.22 -13.86
CA SER A 31 7.26 2.03 -14.02
C SER A 31 6.80 0.89 -13.12
N ILE A 32 7.09 -0.35 -13.55
CA ILE A 32 6.95 -1.56 -12.75
C ILE A 32 8.36 -1.98 -12.30
N VAL A 33 8.52 -2.20 -11.00
CA VAL A 33 9.79 -2.66 -10.42
C VAL A 33 9.57 -3.98 -9.70
N THR A 34 10.40 -4.97 -9.98
CA THR A 34 10.34 -6.28 -9.34
C THR A 34 11.59 -6.52 -8.50
N LEU A 35 11.40 -6.89 -7.24
CA LEU A 35 12.48 -7.32 -6.35
C LEU A 35 12.66 -8.83 -6.47
N ILE A 36 13.82 -9.26 -6.98
CA ILE A 36 14.17 -10.67 -7.17
C ILE A 36 15.31 -11.03 -6.23
N GLY A 37 15.29 -12.26 -5.72
CA GLY A 37 16.33 -12.79 -4.84
C GLY A 37 15.83 -13.98 -4.01
N PRO A 38 16.73 -14.70 -3.33
CA PRO A 38 16.38 -15.86 -2.50
C PRO A 38 15.48 -15.48 -1.32
N ASN A 39 14.89 -16.49 -0.69
CA ASN A 39 14.16 -16.28 0.55
C ASN A 39 15.12 -15.79 1.65
N GLY A 40 14.67 -14.86 2.48
CA GLY A 40 15.52 -14.23 3.49
C GLY A 40 16.42 -13.08 3.00
N ALA A 41 16.46 -12.79 1.70
CA ALA A 41 17.30 -11.69 1.14
C ALA A 41 16.83 -10.27 1.51
N GLY A 42 15.83 -10.11 2.37
CA GLY A 42 15.37 -8.78 2.82
C GLY A 42 14.35 -8.09 1.89
N LYS A 43 13.86 -8.74 0.82
CA LYS A 43 12.88 -8.15 -0.12
C LYS A 43 11.65 -7.59 0.59
N SER A 44 11.02 -8.41 1.43
CA SER A 44 9.85 -8.01 2.21
C SER A 44 10.18 -6.92 3.24
N THR A 45 11.41 -6.89 3.76
CA THR A 45 11.87 -5.88 4.70
C THR A 45 11.97 -4.51 4.02
N ILE A 46 12.48 -4.46 2.78
CA ILE A 46 12.49 -3.23 1.98
C ILE A 46 11.06 -2.76 1.74
N LEU A 47 10.16 -3.65 1.26
CA LEU A 47 8.76 -3.29 1.00
C LEU A 47 8.06 -2.76 2.26
N LYS A 48 8.25 -3.42 3.40
CA LYS A 48 7.70 -2.98 4.70
C LYS A 48 8.21 -1.61 5.12
N SER A 49 9.47 -1.29 4.82
CA SER A 49 10.01 0.03 5.11
C SER A 49 9.43 1.10 4.17
N ILE A 50 9.22 0.79 2.90
CA ILE A 50 8.61 1.70 1.93
C ILE A 50 7.13 2.00 2.28
N ILE A 51 6.39 1.01 2.76
CA ILE A 51 4.98 1.19 3.15
C ILE A 51 4.81 1.66 4.61
N ARG A 52 5.90 2.04 5.28
CA ARG A 52 5.92 2.53 6.66
C ARG A 52 5.46 1.51 7.73
N GLU A 53 5.39 0.21 7.39
CA GLU A 53 5.15 -0.86 8.37
C GLU A 53 6.38 -1.09 9.26
N LEU A 54 7.57 -0.77 8.74
CA LEU A 54 8.85 -0.90 9.44
C LEU A 54 9.66 0.38 9.27
N SER A 55 10.06 0.99 10.38
CA SER A 55 10.93 2.16 10.35
C SER A 55 12.34 1.77 9.85
N PRO A 56 12.92 2.52 8.91
CA PRO A 56 14.30 2.34 8.51
C PRO A 56 15.27 2.49 9.71
N LEU A 57 16.38 1.77 9.67
CA LEU A 57 17.46 1.91 10.63
C LEU A 57 18.44 3.04 10.23
N GLY A 58 18.40 3.48 8.98
CA GLY A 58 19.19 4.58 8.45
C GLY A 58 18.82 4.88 7.00
N GLY A 59 19.32 5.99 6.50
CA GLY A 59 18.96 6.50 5.18
C GLY A 59 17.58 7.14 5.14
N SER A 60 17.13 7.49 3.95
CA SER A 60 15.84 8.17 3.74
C SER A 60 15.10 7.61 2.53
N VAL A 61 13.77 7.66 2.59
CA VAL A 61 12.92 7.33 1.45
C VAL A 61 12.03 8.52 1.15
N PHE A 62 11.95 8.89 -0.12
CA PHE A 62 11.13 9.99 -0.61
C PHE A 62 10.05 9.45 -1.54
N LEU A 63 8.84 9.92 -1.38
CA LEU A 63 7.71 9.65 -2.26
C LEU A 63 7.25 10.98 -2.87
N ASP A 64 7.25 11.08 -4.20
CA ASP A 64 6.86 12.29 -4.93
C ASP A 64 7.62 13.56 -4.44
N GLY A 65 8.89 13.38 -4.06
CA GLY A 65 9.79 14.44 -3.57
C GLY A 65 9.67 14.79 -2.09
N THR A 66 8.74 14.19 -1.35
CA THR A 66 8.55 14.39 0.10
C THR A 66 9.08 13.18 0.86
N ALA A 67 9.81 13.39 1.96
CA ALA A 67 10.28 12.31 2.79
C ALA A 67 9.10 11.53 3.40
N LEU A 68 9.24 10.20 3.51
CA LEU A 68 8.13 9.37 4.02
C LEU A 68 7.72 9.76 5.44
N GLU A 69 8.67 10.18 6.26
CA GLU A 69 8.45 10.62 7.65
C GLU A 69 7.64 11.91 7.76
N ASP A 70 7.66 12.76 6.71
CA ASP A 70 6.95 14.04 6.67
C ASP A 70 5.47 13.89 6.24
N TYR A 71 5.08 12.72 5.74
CA TYR A 71 3.69 12.47 5.39
C TYR A 71 2.83 12.22 6.62
N SER A 72 1.67 12.88 6.70
CA SER A 72 0.59 12.39 7.56
C SER A 72 0.10 11.02 7.08
N ASP A 73 -0.44 10.19 7.99
CA ASP A 73 -0.96 8.87 7.59
C ASP A 73 -2.06 8.95 6.51
N PRO A 74 -3.04 9.89 6.58
CA PRO A 74 -4.03 10.04 5.52
C PRO A 74 -3.42 10.45 4.18
N ASP A 75 -2.42 11.33 4.16
CA ASP A 75 -1.82 11.81 2.91
C ASP A 75 -0.93 10.73 2.28
N PHE A 76 -0.21 9.95 3.08
CA PHE A 76 0.52 8.78 2.62
C PHE A 76 -0.42 7.72 2.03
N ALA A 77 -1.52 7.42 2.72
CA ALA A 77 -2.51 6.44 2.26
C ALA A 77 -3.22 6.85 0.96
N LYS A 78 -3.31 8.16 0.66
CA LYS A 78 -3.82 8.64 -0.65
C LYS A 78 -2.82 8.45 -1.80
N LYS A 79 -1.54 8.27 -1.50
CA LYS A 79 -0.45 8.12 -2.47
C LYS A 79 -0.07 6.66 -2.71
N THR A 80 -0.45 5.76 -1.81
CA THR A 80 -0.02 4.36 -1.81
C THR A 80 -1.20 3.40 -1.73
N ALA A 81 -1.03 2.24 -2.35
CA ALA A 81 -1.90 1.09 -2.16
C ALA A 81 -1.03 -0.17 -1.98
N VAL A 82 -1.46 -1.06 -1.12
CA VAL A 82 -0.71 -2.27 -0.78
C VAL A 82 -1.59 -3.51 -0.96
N VAL A 83 -1.06 -4.49 -1.67
CA VAL A 83 -1.67 -5.82 -1.73
C VAL A 83 -0.81 -6.77 -0.90
N MET A 84 -1.39 -7.31 0.15
CA MET A 84 -0.72 -8.26 1.05
C MET A 84 -0.79 -9.67 0.48
N THR A 85 0.16 -10.53 0.86
CA THR A 85 0.22 -11.93 0.41
C THR A 85 -0.82 -12.85 1.09
N GLY A 86 -1.47 -12.40 2.15
CA GLY A 86 -2.54 -13.12 2.83
C GLY A 86 -3.91 -12.65 2.34
N ARG A 87 -4.87 -13.59 2.24
CA ARG A 87 -6.27 -13.21 2.04
C ARG A 87 -6.79 -12.56 3.33
N PRO A 88 -7.29 -11.32 3.29
CA PRO A 88 -8.01 -10.78 4.43
C PRO A 88 -9.26 -11.63 4.67
N ASP A 89 -9.55 -11.93 5.92
CA ASP A 89 -10.78 -12.61 6.33
C ASP A 89 -11.64 -11.64 7.17
N PRO A 90 -12.26 -10.64 6.51
CA PRO A 90 -13.12 -9.69 7.18
C PRO A 90 -14.48 -10.35 7.43
N GLU A 91 -14.71 -10.80 8.66
CA GLU A 91 -16.00 -11.31 9.07
C GLU A 91 -17.10 -10.28 8.77
N LEU A 92 -18.20 -10.74 8.17
CA LEU A 92 -19.41 -9.94 7.92
C LEU A 92 -19.27 -8.76 6.95
N MET A 93 -18.14 -8.56 6.29
CA MET A 93 -17.98 -7.52 5.27
C MET A 93 -18.38 -8.05 3.88
N THR A 94 -19.12 -7.24 3.14
CA THR A 94 -19.39 -7.50 1.72
C THR A 94 -18.18 -7.18 0.86
N CYS A 95 -18.19 -7.60 -0.41
CA CYS A 95 -17.16 -7.18 -1.37
C CYS A 95 -17.14 -5.66 -1.54
N PHE A 96 -18.31 -5.01 -1.48
CA PHE A 96 -18.40 -3.55 -1.47
C PHE A 96 -17.68 -2.95 -0.26
N ASP A 97 -17.90 -3.48 0.94
CA ASP A 97 -17.26 -2.97 2.16
C ASP A 97 -15.74 -3.11 2.12
N VAL A 98 -15.24 -4.25 1.63
CA VAL A 98 -13.80 -4.48 1.46
C VAL A 98 -13.20 -3.49 0.47
N ALA A 99 -13.84 -3.28 -0.69
CA ALA A 99 -13.39 -2.30 -1.67
C ALA A 99 -13.52 -0.85 -1.13
N ALA A 100 -14.56 -0.58 -0.35
CA ALA A 100 -14.80 0.72 0.29
C ALA A 100 -13.73 1.10 1.32
N ALA A 101 -13.05 0.12 1.94
CA ALA A 101 -11.92 0.38 2.83
C ALA A 101 -10.81 1.20 2.14
N GLY A 102 -10.62 1.04 0.83
CA GLY A 102 -9.70 1.86 0.03
C GLY A 102 -10.09 3.34 -0.05
N ARG A 103 -11.32 3.72 0.33
CA ARG A 103 -11.77 5.11 0.38
C ARG A 103 -11.57 5.76 1.75
N TYR A 104 -11.16 4.99 2.76
CA TYR A 104 -11.00 5.50 4.12
C TYR A 104 -10.13 6.79 4.22
N PRO A 105 -9.01 6.92 3.51
CA PRO A 105 -8.20 8.15 3.56
C PRO A 105 -8.92 9.41 3.01
N TYR A 106 -10.02 9.24 2.30
CA TYR A 106 -10.78 10.32 1.67
C TYR A 106 -12.08 10.63 2.42
N THR A 107 -12.51 9.74 3.29
CA THR A 107 -13.67 9.96 4.15
C THR A 107 -13.24 10.78 5.37
N GLY A 108 -14.06 11.72 5.80
CA GLY A 108 -13.78 12.52 6.99
C GLY A 108 -13.72 11.66 8.27
N ARG A 109 -13.64 12.33 9.42
CA ARG A 109 -13.49 11.71 10.76
C ARG A 109 -14.49 10.57 11.07
N PHE A 110 -15.64 10.57 10.42
CA PHE A 110 -16.71 9.57 10.67
C PHE A 110 -16.70 8.41 9.66
N GLY A 111 -15.78 8.38 8.72
CA GLY A 111 -15.70 7.29 7.73
C GLY A 111 -16.90 7.19 6.77
N ILE A 112 -17.72 8.25 6.67
CA ILE A 112 -18.96 8.24 5.87
C ILE A 112 -18.60 8.41 4.39
N LEU A 113 -18.98 7.43 3.59
CA LEU A 113 -18.80 7.46 2.14
C LEU A 113 -19.76 8.48 1.50
N SER A 114 -19.21 9.41 0.74
CA SER A 114 -19.99 10.30 -0.14
C SER A 114 -20.58 9.51 -1.33
N LYS A 115 -21.46 10.16 -2.09
CA LYS A 115 -21.96 9.57 -3.36
C LYS A 115 -20.83 9.30 -4.35
N GLU A 116 -19.82 10.19 -4.38
CA GLU A 116 -18.65 10.04 -5.24
C GLU A 116 -17.78 8.86 -4.80
N ASP A 117 -17.57 8.68 -3.49
CA ASP A 117 -16.82 7.53 -2.97
C ASP A 117 -17.51 6.22 -3.34
N LYS A 118 -18.83 6.12 -3.13
CA LYS A 118 -19.61 4.92 -3.50
C LYS A 118 -19.50 4.62 -5.00
N LYS A 119 -19.54 5.66 -5.84
CA LYS A 119 -19.32 5.48 -7.28
C LYS A 119 -17.92 4.92 -7.56
N LYS A 120 -16.87 5.48 -6.96
CA LYS A 120 -15.49 4.99 -7.14
C LYS A 120 -15.31 3.55 -6.68
N VAL A 121 -16.02 3.12 -5.63
CA VAL A 121 -16.03 1.73 -5.19
C VAL A 121 -16.65 0.83 -6.25
N MET A 122 -17.82 1.22 -6.79
CA MET A 122 -18.48 0.44 -7.86
C MET A 122 -17.64 0.41 -9.14
N ASP A 123 -17.06 1.55 -9.55
CA ASP A 123 -16.16 1.62 -10.70
C ASP A 123 -14.94 0.68 -10.54
N ALA A 124 -14.41 0.56 -9.30
CA ALA A 124 -13.31 -0.36 -9.01
C ALA A 124 -13.73 -1.84 -9.08
N LEU A 125 -14.93 -2.18 -8.58
CA LEU A 125 -15.48 -3.54 -8.69
C LEU A 125 -15.76 -3.91 -10.15
N GLU A 126 -16.29 -2.99 -10.95
CA GLU A 126 -16.52 -3.18 -12.39
C GLU A 126 -15.20 -3.42 -13.13
N MET A 127 -14.14 -2.67 -12.79
CA MET A 127 -12.81 -2.83 -13.41
C MET A 127 -12.25 -4.26 -13.25
N VAL A 128 -12.58 -4.95 -12.17
CA VAL A 128 -12.19 -6.34 -11.91
C VAL A 128 -13.32 -7.34 -12.19
N ARG A 129 -14.44 -6.87 -12.79
CA ARG A 129 -15.62 -7.69 -13.13
C ARG A 129 -16.28 -8.38 -11.95
N CYS A 130 -16.30 -7.72 -10.82
CA CYS A 130 -16.89 -8.19 -9.56
C CYS A 130 -18.10 -7.36 -9.09
N GLU A 131 -18.68 -6.51 -9.95
CA GLU A 131 -19.81 -5.64 -9.62
C GLU A 131 -21.05 -6.42 -9.14
N SER A 132 -21.29 -7.60 -9.72
CA SER A 132 -22.39 -8.48 -9.31
C SER A 132 -22.20 -9.12 -7.93
N LEU A 133 -21.00 -9.08 -7.40
CA LEU A 133 -20.65 -9.60 -6.07
C LEU A 133 -20.66 -8.52 -5.00
N ALA A 134 -20.99 -7.27 -5.31
CA ALA A 134 -20.90 -6.15 -4.38
C ALA A 134 -21.55 -6.44 -3.02
N ASP A 135 -22.74 -7.01 -3.01
CA ASP A 135 -23.51 -7.31 -1.80
C ASP A 135 -23.24 -8.71 -1.22
N VAL A 136 -22.35 -9.48 -1.85
CA VAL A 136 -21.98 -10.82 -1.36
C VAL A 136 -20.93 -10.69 -0.26
N LEU A 137 -21.06 -11.48 0.81
CA LEU A 137 -20.03 -11.54 1.86
C LEU A 137 -18.68 -11.97 1.25
N PHE A 138 -17.64 -11.23 1.56
CA PHE A 138 -16.31 -11.45 0.99
C PHE A 138 -15.78 -12.87 1.26
N GLN A 139 -16.07 -13.42 2.45
CA GLN A 139 -15.71 -14.79 2.80
C GLN A 139 -16.37 -15.86 1.91
N ASN A 140 -17.51 -15.55 1.27
CA ASN A 140 -18.26 -16.47 0.41
C ASN A 140 -17.81 -16.40 -1.06
N THR A 141 -16.81 -15.59 -1.37
CA THR A 141 -16.24 -15.51 -2.71
C THR A 141 -15.08 -16.50 -2.85
N SER A 142 -15.01 -17.16 -4.01
CA SER A 142 -13.83 -17.97 -4.36
C SER A 142 -12.68 -17.07 -4.86
N ASP A 143 -11.46 -17.59 -4.76
CA ASP A 143 -10.27 -16.96 -5.36
C ASP A 143 -10.37 -16.95 -6.89
#